data_6d876892b877a60e6f87d7a948307fb8
#
_entry.id   6d876892b877a60e6f87d7a948307fb8
#
_cell.length_a   1.000
_cell.length_b   1.000
_cell.length_c   1.000
_cell.angle_alpha   90.00
_cell.angle_beta   90.00
_cell.angle_gamma   90.00
#
_symmetry.space_group_name_H-M   'P 1'
#
loop_
_entity.id
_entity.type
_entity.pdbx_description
1 polymer ?
#
loop_
_entity_poly.entity_id
_entity_poly.type
_entity_poly.pdbx_seq_one_letter_code
_entity_poly.pdbx_strand_id
1 'polypeptide(L)'
;MIDPKGEVLSLSQQCALLSITRSNLYYQSKGESPLNLTLMRLIDEQFLKTPYYGSRQMMRHLQRLGYCIGRKRVRRLMQLMGLKAVYQAPKMSISHPEHKIYPYLLRDLKITKSNQVWCTDITYIPIKRGFMYLIAIMDWYSRKVLAWRLSNTLNVDFCCEALNEAIQKYGIPEILNTDQGSQFTSFAFTNILKDYQIKISMDGKGCWMDNVFVER
;
A
#
# COMPACT_ATOMS: atom_id res chain seq x y z
N MET A 1 19.92 -13.39 -32.32
CA MET A 1 20.74 -14.48 -31.74
C MET A 1 22.19 -14.12 -32.01
N ILE A 2 23.09 -14.22 -31.03
CA ILE A 2 24.52 -13.89 -31.24
C ILE A 2 25.21 -15.08 -31.89
N ASP A 3 25.90 -14.80 -33.01
CA ASP A 3 26.70 -15.81 -33.71
C ASP A 3 28.18 -15.63 -33.35
N PRO A 4 28.82 -16.56 -32.60
CA PRO A 4 30.23 -16.46 -32.28
C PRO A 4 31.18 -16.56 -33.48
N LYS A 5 30.72 -17.09 -34.60
CA LYS A 5 31.50 -17.31 -35.82
C LYS A 5 31.07 -16.40 -37.00
N GLY A 6 30.19 -15.43 -36.72
CA GLY A 6 29.69 -14.52 -37.76
C GLY A 6 30.81 -13.66 -38.37
N GLU A 7 30.94 -13.70 -39.70
CA GLU A 7 31.98 -12.99 -40.41
C GLU A 7 31.74 -11.49 -40.56
N VAL A 8 30.51 -11.02 -40.42
CA VAL A 8 30.11 -9.63 -40.72
C VAL A 8 30.26 -8.70 -39.52
N LEU A 9 29.98 -9.17 -38.28
CA LEU A 9 30.04 -8.36 -37.08
C LEU A 9 30.83 -9.07 -35.97
N SER A 10 31.78 -8.35 -35.37
CA SER A 10 32.50 -8.87 -34.20
C SER A 10 31.57 -9.12 -33.02
N LEU A 11 31.90 -10.08 -32.13
CA LEU A 11 31.13 -10.36 -30.91
C LEU A 11 30.84 -9.12 -30.06
N SER A 12 31.80 -8.20 -29.98
CA SER A 12 31.63 -6.94 -29.25
C SER A 12 30.57 -6.04 -29.86
N GLN A 13 30.54 -5.96 -31.21
CA GLN A 13 29.51 -5.19 -31.92
C GLN A 13 28.13 -5.83 -31.82
N GLN A 14 28.03 -7.16 -31.91
CA GLN A 14 26.78 -7.87 -31.72
C GLN A 14 26.21 -7.66 -30.30
N CYS A 15 27.08 -7.72 -29.27
CA CYS A 15 26.68 -7.45 -27.91
C CYS A 15 26.22 -6.00 -27.71
N ALA A 16 26.90 -5.03 -28.30
CA ALA A 16 26.53 -3.62 -28.23
C ALA A 16 25.14 -3.36 -28.86
N LEU A 17 24.88 -3.95 -30.03
CA LEU A 17 23.58 -3.84 -30.71
C LEU A 17 22.42 -4.42 -29.88
N LEU A 18 22.69 -5.49 -29.14
CA LEU A 18 21.68 -6.13 -28.26
C LEU A 18 21.64 -5.56 -26.83
N SER A 19 22.46 -4.52 -26.54
CA SER A 19 22.57 -3.91 -25.20
C SER A 19 22.90 -4.92 -24.08
N ILE A 20 23.69 -5.95 -24.40
CA ILE A 20 24.13 -6.96 -23.43
C ILE A 20 25.65 -6.90 -23.23
N THR A 21 26.10 -7.21 -22.01
CA THR A 21 27.55 -7.27 -21.75
C THR A 21 28.13 -8.55 -22.30
N ARG A 22 29.36 -8.47 -22.88
CA ARG A 22 30.07 -9.63 -23.42
C ARG A 22 30.26 -10.76 -22.42
N SER A 23 30.39 -10.44 -21.10
CA SER A 23 30.48 -11.43 -20.03
C SER A 23 29.25 -12.32 -19.93
N ASN A 24 28.08 -11.81 -20.31
CA ASN A 24 26.84 -12.60 -20.25
C ASN A 24 26.85 -13.77 -21.28
N LEU A 25 27.60 -13.66 -22.37
CA LEU A 25 27.73 -14.75 -23.37
C LEU A 25 28.47 -15.96 -22.79
N TYR A 26 29.44 -15.71 -21.93
CA TYR A 26 30.27 -16.75 -21.35
C TYR A 26 29.78 -17.20 -19.98
N TYR A 27 28.69 -16.60 -19.50
CA TYR A 27 28.11 -16.98 -18.23
C TYR A 27 27.43 -18.35 -18.32
N GLN A 28 28.00 -19.31 -17.64
CA GLN A 28 27.37 -20.60 -17.40
C GLN A 28 26.74 -20.59 -16.01
N SER A 29 25.43 -20.84 -15.95
CA SER A 29 24.73 -20.95 -14.68
C SER A 29 25.32 -22.10 -13.85
N LYS A 30 25.89 -21.78 -12.70
CA LYS A 30 26.31 -22.80 -11.72
C LYS A 30 25.06 -23.27 -10.99
N GLY A 31 24.81 -24.56 -11.03
CA GLY A 31 23.79 -25.19 -10.20
C GLY A 31 23.98 -24.93 -8.69
N GLU A 32 23.02 -25.28 -7.88
CA GLU A 32 23.10 -25.15 -6.43
C GLU A 32 24.17 -26.08 -5.84
N SER A 33 24.85 -25.62 -4.78
CA SER A 33 25.88 -26.43 -4.11
C SER A 33 25.24 -27.67 -3.44
N PRO A 34 25.98 -28.78 -3.26
CA PRO A 34 25.47 -29.97 -2.58
C PRO A 34 24.85 -29.69 -1.20
N LEU A 35 25.46 -28.76 -0.45
CA LEU A 35 24.90 -28.30 0.83
C LEU A 35 23.54 -27.60 0.64
N ASN A 36 23.38 -26.79 -0.41
CA ASN A 36 22.09 -26.16 -0.68
C ASN A 36 21.02 -27.18 -1.07
N LEU A 37 21.36 -28.18 -1.86
CA LEU A 37 20.43 -29.26 -2.20
C LEU A 37 19.97 -30.04 -0.97
N THR A 38 20.90 -30.35 -0.05
CA THR A 38 20.57 -30.97 1.23
C THR A 38 19.64 -30.09 2.07
N LEU A 39 19.94 -28.79 2.16
CA LEU A 39 19.10 -27.82 2.89
C LEU A 39 17.71 -27.70 2.25
N MET A 40 17.61 -27.69 0.91
CA MET A 40 16.34 -27.63 0.19
C MET A 40 15.48 -28.86 0.53
N ARG A 41 16.05 -30.06 0.54
CA ARG A 41 15.33 -31.26 0.94
C ARG A 41 14.81 -31.17 2.37
N LEU A 42 15.63 -30.76 3.32
CA LEU A 42 15.22 -30.60 4.73
C LEU A 42 14.14 -29.50 4.89
N ILE A 43 14.24 -28.42 4.11
CA ILE A 43 13.22 -27.36 4.08
C ILE A 43 11.89 -27.92 3.57
N ASP A 44 11.90 -28.71 2.50
CA ASP A 44 10.72 -29.31 1.91
C ASP A 44 10.04 -30.29 2.87
N GLU A 45 10.80 -31.22 3.44
CA GLU A 45 10.33 -32.18 4.45
C GLU A 45 9.69 -31.48 5.67
N GLN A 46 10.29 -30.37 6.14
CA GLN A 46 9.74 -29.63 7.25
C GLN A 46 8.54 -28.79 6.83
N PHE A 47 8.54 -28.23 5.61
CA PHE A 47 7.43 -27.44 5.11
C PHE A 47 6.16 -28.28 4.94
N LEU A 48 6.26 -29.53 4.51
CA LEU A 48 5.14 -30.46 4.45
C LEU A 48 4.50 -30.70 5.84
N LYS A 49 5.31 -30.71 6.90
CA LYS A 49 4.83 -30.86 8.29
C LYS A 49 4.27 -29.57 8.88
N THR A 50 4.88 -28.44 8.53
CA THR A 50 4.56 -27.12 9.10
C THR A 50 4.50 -26.04 8.02
N PRO A 51 3.48 -26.02 7.16
CA PRO A 51 3.40 -25.11 6.00
C PRO A 51 3.33 -23.62 6.40
N TYR A 52 3.06 -23.33 7.67
CA TYR A 52 3.05 -21.98 8.23
C TYR A 52 4.45 -21.47 8.66
N TYR A 53 5.50 -22.29 8.54
CA TYR A 53 6.87 -21.86 8.87
C TYR A 53 7.39 -20.91 7.79
N GLY A 54 7.59 -19.64 8.17
CA GLY A 54 8.33 -18.68 7.36
C GLY A 54 9.85 -18.83 7.50
N SER A 55 10.61 -18.07 6.73
CA SER A 55 12.07 -18.16 6.68
C SER A 55 12.79 -18.01 8.05
N ARG A 56 12.18 -17.35 9.04
CA ARG A 56 12.73 -17.24 10.41
C ARG A 56 12.60 -18.56 11.18
N GLN A 57 11.43 -19.16 11.14
CA GLN A 57 11.17 -20.43 11.83
C GLN A 57 11.94 -21.58 11.16
N MET A 58 11.96 -21.59 9.83
CA MET A 58 12.71 -22.56 9.05
C MET A 58 14.22 -22.48 9.33
N MET A 59 14.78 -21.27 9.42
CA MET A 59 16.18 -21.09 9.83
C MET A 59 16.45 -21.69 11.22
N ARG A 60 15.59 -21.38 12.21
CA ARG A 60 15.73 -21.91 13.57
C ARG A 60 15.63 -23.44 13.60
N HIS A 61 14.76 -24.03 12.79
CA HIS A 61 14.66 -25.47 12.64
C HIS A 61 15.96 -26.07 12.12
N LEU A 62 16.53 -25.55 11.04
CA LEU A 62 17.77 -26.02 10.46
C LEU A 62 18.97 -25.82 11.40
N GLN A 63 18.99 -24.74 12.20
CA GLN A 63 20.00 -24.53 13.23
C GLN A 63 19.92 -25.57 14.34
N ARG A 64 18.72 -26.02 14.76
CA ARG A 64 18.54 -27.13 15.72
C ARG A 64 19.03 -28.45 15.16
N LEU A 65 19.02 -28.63 13.83
CA LEU A 65 19.63 -29.79 13.15
C LEU A 65 21.16 -29.67 12.98
N GLY A 66 21.80 -28.62 13.55
CA GLY A 66 23.22 -28.40 13.53
C GLY A 66 23.79 -27.62 12.35
N TYR A 67 22.93 -27.08 11.46
CA TYR A 67 23.37 -26.29 10.31
C TYR A 67 23.60 -24.83 10.69
N CYS A 68 24.86 -24.34 10.54
CA CYS A 68 25.15 -22.92 10.74
C CYS A 68 24.79 -22.10 9.51
N ILE A 69 23.54 -21.59 9.44
CA ILE A 69 23.00 -20.87 8.30
C ILE A 69 22.25 -19.61 8.72
N GLY A 70 22.32 -18.59 7.87
CA GLY A 70 21.60 -17.33 8.06
C GLY A 70 20.25 -17.29 7.35
N ARG A 71 19.35 -16.42 7.86
CA ARG A 71 18.00 -16.23 7.30
C ARG A 71 17.99 -15.87 5.81
N LYS A 72 18.94 -15.04 5.33
CA LYS A 72 19.01 -14.65 3.91
C LYS A 72 19.14 -15.86 2.98
N ARG A 73 20.01 -16.83 3.35
CA ARG A 73 20.20 -18.06 2.59
C ARG A 73 18.94 -18.91 2.58
N VAL A 74 18.31 -19.13 3.73
CA VAL A 74 17.06 -19.90 3.84
C VAL A 74 15.94 -19.24 3.02
N ARG A 75 15.78 -17.91 3.10
CA ARG A 75 14.79 -17.19 2.31
C ARG A 75 15.00 -17.38 0.80
N ARG A 76 16.26 -17.30 0.34
CA ARG A 76 16.59 -17.52 -1.08
C ARG A 76 16.23 -18.95 -1.52
N LEU A 77 16.58 -19.96 -0.73
CA LEU A 77 16.27 -21.36 -1.03
C LEU A 77 14.75 -21.60 -1.09
N MET A 78 13.99 -21.09 -0.10
CA MET A 78 12.53 -21.17 -0.11
C MET A 78 11.93 -20.50 -1.35
N GLN A 79 12.45 -19.31 -1.75
CA GLN A 79 11.99 -18.63 -2.96
C GLN A 79 12.32 -19.43 -4.23
N LEU A 80 13.49 -20.04 -4.31
CA LEU A 80 13.89 -20.88 -5.45
C LEU A 80 12.99 -22.11 -5.59
N MET A 81 12.52 -22.68 -4.46
CA MET A 81 11.58 -23.80 -4.40
C MET A 81 10.11 -23.36 -4.58
N GLY A 82 9.82 -22.07 -4.69
CA GLY A 82 8.45 -21.55 -4.76
C GLY A 82 7.67 -21.66 -3.43
N LEU A 83 8.34 -21.95 -2.31
CA LEU A 83 7.71 -22.14 -1.01
C LEU A 83 7.40 -20.79 -0.33
N LYS A 84 6.12 -20.60 0.01
CA LYS A 84 5.62 -19.46 0.80
C LYS A 84 4.89 -19.99 2.02
N ALA A 85 5.19 -19.43 3.20
CA ALA A 85 4.46 -19.78 4.41
C ALA A 85 2.95 -19.50 4.23
N VAL A 86 2.13 -20.47 4.60
CA VAL A 86 0.68 -20.33 4.61
C VAL A 86 0.30 -19.55 5.88
N TYR A 87 -0.25 -18.39 5.73
CA TYR A 87 -0.79 -17.58 6.84
C TYR A 87 -2.01 -16.80 6.36
N GLN A 88 -2.91 -16.54 7.27
CA GLN A 88 -4.02 -15.65 6.99
C GLN A 88 -3.48 -14.23 6.93
N ALA A 89 -3.55 -13.60 5.75
CA ALA A 89 -3.23 -12.19 5.63
C ALA A 89 -4.22 -11.37 6.47
N PRO A 90 -3.74 -10.38 7.26
CA PRO A 90 -4.65 -9.50 7.98
C PRO A 90 -5.54 -8.77 6.97
N LYS A 91 -6.85 -8.90 7.16
CA LYS A 91 -7.83 -8.10 6.40
C LYS A 91 -7.83 -6.72 7.03
N MET A 92 -7.08 -5.79 6.45
CA MET A 92 -6.90 -4.43 6.98
C MET A 92 -8.18 -3.60 6.85
N SER A 93 -8.99 -3.86 5.81
CA SER A 93 -10.30 -3.24 5.62
C SER A 93 -11.18 -4.14 4.77
N ILE A 94 -12.41 -4.33 5.18
CA ILE A 94 -13.46 -4.97 4.40
C ILE A 94 -14.39 -3.84 3.97
N SER A 95 -14.43 -3.54 2.65
CA SER A 95 -15.43 -2.62 2.13
C SER A 95 -16.82 -3.23 2.29
N HIS A 96 -17.75 -2.49 2.88
CA HIS A 96 -19.14 -2.95 2.97
C HIS A 96 -19.73 -2.95 1.55
N PRO A 97 -20.40 -4.02 1.09
CA PRO A 97 -20.91 -4.12 -0.28
C PRO A 97 -21.86 -2.99 -0.68
N GLU A 98 -22.58 -2.42 0.29
CA GLU A 98 -23.54 -1.35 0.08
C GLU A 98 -22.93 0.06 0.12
N HIS A 99 -21.66 0.20 0.50
CA HIS A 99 -20.99 1.49 0.52
C HIS A 99 -20.64 1.93 -0.90
N LYS A 100 -21.29 3.01 -1.34
CA LYS A 100 -21.06 3.58 -2.66
C LYS A 100 -19.75 4.37 -2.70
N ILE A 101 -18.88 4.01 -3.65
CA ILE A 101 -17.68 4.80 -3.97
C ILE A 101 -18.07 5.86 -5.01
N TYR A 102 -17.68 7.10 -4.76
CA TYR A 102 -17.96 8.22 -5.64
C TYR A 102 -16.76 8.49 -6.56
N PRO A 103 -17.00 9.07 -7.76
CA PRO A 103 -15.91 9.35 -8.70
C PRO A 103 -15.02 10.49 -8.18
N TYR A 104 -13.75 10.50 -8.62
CA TYR A 104 -12.84 11.60 -8.38
C TYR A 104 -13.17 12.79 -9.29
N LEU A 105 -13.51 13.93 -8.70
CA LEU A 105 -14.00 15.12 -9.40
C LEU A 105 -12.95 16.22 -9.58
N LEU A 106 -11.74 16.07 -9.00
CA LEU A 106 -10.75 17.14 -8.97
C LEU A 106 -9.74 17.09 -10.12
N ARG A 107 -9.82 16.07 -11.00
CA ARG A 107 -8.93 15.99 -12.18
C ARG A 107 -9.17 17.22 -13.07
N ASP A 108 -8.10 17.96 -13.31
CA ASP A 108 -8.11 19.17 -14.16
C ASP A 108 -8.96 20.35 -13.62
N LEU A 109 -9.47 20.25 -12.37
CA LEU A 109 -10.23 21.32 -11.74
C LEU A 109 -9.27 22.40 -11.23
N LYS A 110 -9.40 23.63 -11.75
CA LYS A 110 -8.70 24.79 -11.20
C LYS A 110 -9.45 25.30 -9.98
N ILE A 111 -8.81 25.25 -8.83
CA ILE A 111 -9.35 25.76 -7.57
C ILE A 111 -8.96 27.23 -7.46
N THR A 112 -9.95 28.12 -7.50
CA THR A 112 -9.74 29.57 -7.63
C THR A 112 -10.31 30.40 -6.48
N LYS A 113 -11.13 29.81 -5.62
CA LYS A 113 -11.81 30.49 -4.51
C LYS A 113 -11.99 29.59 -3.28
N SER A 114 -12.15 30.19 -2.12
CA SER A 114 -12.52 29.49 -0.89
C SER A 114 -13.89 28.85 -1.01
N ASN A 115 -14.12 27.77 -0.29
CA ASN A 115 -15.35 26.96 -0.29
C ASN A 115 -15.67 26.30 -1.66
N GLN A 116 -14.72 26.28 -2.59
CA GLN A 116 -14.87 25.52 -3.82
C GLN A 116 -14.63 24.03 -3.57
N VAL A 117 -13.54 23.69 -2.88
CA VAL A 117 -13.20 22.31 -2.52
C VAL A 117 -12.72 22.26 -1.08
N TRP A 118 -13.38 21.43 -0.28
CA TRP A 118 -12.86 21.03 1.02
C TRP A 118 -12.27 19.64 0.92
N CYS A 119 -11.26 19.34 1.74
CA CYS A 119 -10.68 18.02 1.88
C CYS A 119 -10.68 17.59 3.34
N THR A 120 -10.81 16.29 3.56
CA THR A 120 -10.78 15.71 4.91
C THR A 120 -10.07 14.36 4.89
N ASP A 121 -9.38 14.08 6.01
CA ASP A 121 -8.69 12.80 6.25
C ASP A 121 -8.67 12.48 7.73
N ILE A 122 -8.42 11.21 8.07
CA ILE A 122 -8.30 10.74 9.45
C ILE A 122 -6.86 10.31 9.73
N THR A 123 -6.21 11.00 10.64
CA THR A 123 -4.85 10.69 11.09
C THR A 123 -4.86 9.92 12.41
N TYR A 124 -3.98 8.92 12.50
CA TYR A 124 -3.75 8.09 13.68
C TYR A 124 -2.65 8.69 14.55
N ILE A 125 -3.00 9.16 15.74
CA ILE A 125 -2.05 9.71 16.70
C ILE A 125 -1.67 8.61 17.70
N PRO A 126 -0.41 8.12 17.70
CA PRO A 126 0.02 7.10 18.64
C PRO A 126 0.10 7.65 20.06
N ILE A 127 -0.45 6.91 21.02
CA ILE A 127 -0.35 7.17 22.45
C ILE A 127 0.29 5.98 23.16
N LYS A 128 0.62 6.10 24.45
CA LYS A 128 1.32 5.03 25.22
C LYS A 128 0.65 3.66 25.13
N ARG A 129 -0.68 3.59 25.01
CA ARG A 129 -1.46 2.34 24.95
C ARG A 129 -2.56 2.43 23.90
N GLY A 130 -2.20 2.57 22.59
CA GLY A 130 -3.18 2.60 21.51
C GLY A 130 -3.02 3.83 20.60
N PHE A 131 -4.14 4.25 20.04
CA PHE A 131 -4.19 5.39 19.14
C PHE A 131 -5.37 6.29 19.49
N MET A 132 -5.23 7.57 19.23
CA MET A 132 -6.34 8.50 19.04
C MET A 132 -6.48 8.81 17.54
N TYR A 133 -7.67 9.16 17.15
CA TYR A 133 -8.03 9.47 15.78
C TYR A 133 -8.34 10.95 15.66
N LEU A 134 -7.65 11.62 14.78
CA LEU A 134 -7.87 13.04 14.47
C LEU A 134 -8.48 13.13 13.08
N ILE A 135 -9.68 13.71 12.96
CA ILE A 135 -10.18 14.20 11.68
C ILE A 135 -9.92 15.69 11.57
N ALA A 136 -9.51 16.13 10.39
CA ALA A 136 -9.40 17.55 10.04
C ALA A 136 -10.15 17.80 8.73
N ILE A 137 -10.85 18.93 8.66
CA ILE A 137 -11.50 19.43 7.45
C ILE A 137 -10.81 20.73 7.07
N MET A 138 -10.29 20.81 5.85
CA MET A 138 -9.51 21.93 5.37
C MET A 138 -10.08 22.46 4.06
N ASP A 139 -10.14 23.78 3.91
CA ASP A 139 -10.40 24.43 2.62
C ASP A 139 -9.15 24.37 1.74
N TRP A 140 -9.29 23.80 0.56
CA TRP A 140 -8.17 23.54 -0.34
C TRP A 140 -7.51 24.82 -0.87
N TYR A 141 -8.31 25.85 -1.15
CA TYR A 141 -7.80 27.10 -1.67
C TYR A 141 -7.00 27.89 -0.62
N SER A 142 -7.62 28.15 0.52
CA SER A 142 -7.00 28.97 1.59
C SER A 142 -6.04 28.23 2.49
N ARG A 143 -6.04 26.88 2.45
CA ARG A 143 -5.30 25.99 3.34
C ARG A 143 -5.70 26.12 4.81
N LYS A 144 -6.83 26.73 5.09
CA LYS A 144 -7.35 26.90 6.43
C LYS A 144 -8.00 25.63 6.94
N VAL A 145 -7.63 25.18 8.14
CA VAL A 145 -8.36 24.14 8.85
C VAL A 145 -9.67 24.75 9.36
N LEU A 146 -10.78 24.22 8.91
CA LEU A 146 -12.13 24.71 9.20
C LEU A 146 -12.69 24.10 10.49
N ALA A 147 -12.53 22.79 10.64
CA ALA A 147 -12.92 22.06 11.83
C ALA A 147 -11.99 20.86 12.04
N TRP A 148 -11.90 20.40 13.28
CA TRP A 148 -11.20 19.18 13.64
C TRP A 148 -11.84 18.53 14.87
N ARG A 149 -11.67 17.22 15.02
CA ARG A 149 -12.13 16.44 16.18
C ARG A 149 -11.13 15.36 16.53
N LEU A 150 -11.03 15.08 17.81
CA LEU A 150 -10.30 13.94 18.35
C LEU A 150 -11.28 12.91 18.90
N SER A 151 -11.02 11.63 18.61
CA SER A 151 -11.77 10.51 19.15
C SER A 151 -10.84 9.38 19.59
N ASN A 152 -11.24 8.61 20.57
CA ASN A 152 -10.59 7.37 20.97
C ASN A 152 -11.19 6.14 20.26
N THR A 153 -12.26 6.33 19.49
CA THR A 153 -12.92 5.31 18.67
C THR A 153 -12.96 5.74 17.21
N LEU A 154 -12.87 4.77 16.30
CA LEU A 154 -12.90 5.00 14.87
C LEU A 154 -14.33 4.82 14.31
N ASN A 155 -15.33 5.38 15.01
CA ASN A 155 -16.73 5.42 14.53
C ASN A 155 -16.93 6.61 13.56
N VAL A 156 -18.12 6.75 12.97
CA VAL A 156 -18.41 7.82 12.00
C VAL A 156 -18.85 9.13 12.69
N ASP A 157 -19.27 9.08 13.93
CA ASP A 157 -19.96 10.20 14.61
C ASP A 157 -19.07 11.45 14.70
N PHE A 158 -17.79 11.29 15.12
CA PHE A 158 -16.87 12.43 15.20
C PHE A 158 -16.56 13.06 13.84
N CYS A 159 -16.69 12.27 12.74
CA CYS A 159 -16.54 12.79 11.37
C CYS A 159 -17.76 13.65 10.99
N CYS A 160 -18.95 13.18 11.34
CA CYS A 160 -20.20 13.92 11.10
C CYS A 160 -20.25 15.22 11.93
N GLU A 161 -19.81 15.19 13.17
CA GLU A 161 -19.73 16.37 14.03
C GLU A 161 -18.75 17.42 13.47
N ALA A 162 -17.56 16.99 13.04
CA ALA A 162 -16.59 17.91 12.42
C ALA A 162 -17.13 18.54 11.15
N LEU A 163 -17.82 17.76 10.29
CA LEU A 163 -18.43 18.24 9.05
C LEU A 163 -19.53 19.26 9.32
N ASN A 164 -20.46 18.96 10.23
CA ASN A 164 -21.53 19.86 10.60
C ASN A 164 -21.00 21.18 11.19
N GLU A 165 -19.98 21.11 12.04
CA GLU A 165 -19.34 22.32 12.59
C GLU A 165 -18.71 23.18 11.49
N ALA A 166 -17.99 22.55 10.53
CA ALA A 166 -17.38 23.26 9.42
C ALA A 166 -18.44 23.96 8.56
N ILE A 167 -19.54 23.27 8.23
CA ILE A 167 -20.67 23.83 7.44
C ILE A 167 -21.33 25.00 8.16
N GLN A 168 -21.59 24.85 9.46
CA GLN A 168 -22.23 25.93 10.26
C GLN A 168 -21.38 27.19 10.36
N LYS A 169 -20.04 27.05 10.45
CA LYS A 169 -19.12 28.18 10.65
C LYS A 169 -18.70 28.87 9.35
N TYR A 170 -18.54 28.10 8.27
CA TYR A 170 -17.91 28.59 7.04
C TYR A 170 -18.77 28.46 5.80
N GLY A 171 -19.99 27.93 5.94
CA GLY A 171 -20.93 27.72 4.81
C GLY A 171 -20.71 26.38 4.12
N ILE A 172 -21.34 26.21 2.96
CA ILE A 172 -21.42 24.96 2.22
C ILE A 172 -20.36 24.98 1.10
N PRO A 173 -19.47 23.97 0.99
CA PRO A 173 -18.54 23.86 -0.14
C PRO A 173 -19.25 23.31 -1.39
N GLU A 174 -18.68 23.54 -2.57
CA GLU A 174 -19.19 22.94 -3.81
C GLU A 174 -18.82 21.44 -3.87
N ILE A 175 -17.63 21.05 -3.42
CA ILE A 175 -17.11 19.68 -3.44
C ILE A 175 -16.45 19.36 -2.10
N LEU A 176 -16.70 18.15 -1.58
CA LEU A 176 -15.89 17.57 -0.50
C LEU A 176 -15.11 16.36 -1.05
N ASN A 177 -13.79 16.40 -0.89
CA ASN A 177 -12.88 15.33 -1.28
C ASN A 177 -12.44 14.53 -0.07
N THR A 178 -12.51 13.20 -0.16
CA THR A 178 -12.11 12.24 0.90
C THR A 178 -11.38 11.05 0.29
N ASP A 179 -10.75 10.23 1.12
CA ASP A 179 -10.36 8.88 0.74
C ASP A 179 -11.59 7.94 0.67
N GLN A 180 -11.35 6.66 0.37
CA GLN A 180 -12.38 5.61 0.35
C GLN A 180 -12.53 4.91 1.70
N GLY A 181 -12.23 5.59 2.80
CA GLY A 181 -12.36 5.06 4.15
C GLY A 181 -13.80 4.67 4.49
N SER A 182 -13.98 3.67 5.36
CA SER A 182 -15.30 3.18 5.76
C SER A 182 -16.17 4.25 6.43
N GLN A 183 -15.56 5.22 7.08
CA GLN A 183 -16.25 6.36 7.71
C GLN A 183 -16.86 7.28 6.65
N PHE A 184 -16.07 7.61 5.62
CA PHE A 184 -16.49 8.54 4.57
C PHE A 184 -17.43 7.92 3.53
N THR A 185 -17.40 6.59 3.36
CA THR A 185 -18.33 5.84 2.51
C THR A 185 -19.62 5.45 3.23
N SER A 186 -19.72 5.70 4.55
CA SER A 186 -20.90 5.38 5.35
C SER A 186 -22.13 6.20 4.93
N PHE A 187 -23.31 5.62 5.13
CA PHE A 187 -24.57 6.34 4.85
C PHE A 187 -24.72 7.58 5.74
N ALA A 188 -24.32 7.51 7.00
CA ALA A 188 -24.41 8.64 7.93
C ALA A 188 -23.64 9.87 7.42
N PHE A 189 -22.42 9.69 6.96
CA PHE A 189 -21.59 10.78 6.45
C PHE A 189 -22.06 11.27 5.06
N THR A 190 -22.32 10.34 4.13
CA THR A 190 -22.72 10.69 2.76
C THR A 190 -24.11 11.31 2.69
N ASN A 191 -25.03 11.00 3.61
CA ASN A 191 -26.36 11.64 3.64
C ASN A 191 -26.25 13.10 4.04
N ILE A 192 -25.40 13.48 5.00
CA ILE A 192 -25.16 14.90 5.32
C ILE A 192 -24.74 15.66 4.05
N LEU A 193 -23.80 15.11 3.28
CA LEU A 193 -23.34 15.76 2.04
C LEU A 193 -24.45 15.91 1.00
N LYS A 194 -25.32 14.91 0.88
CA LYS A 194 -26.47 14.95 -0.03
C LYS A 194 -27.53 15.96 0.42
N ASP A 195 -27.82 16.03 1.71
CA ASP A 195 -28.79 16.96 2.28
C ASP A 195 -28.38 18.42 2.03
N TYR A 196 -27.08 18.70 2.11
CA TYR A 196 -26.52 20.01 1.76
C TYR A 196 -26.16 20.17 0.27
N GLN A 197 -26.50 19.19 -0.60
CA GLN A 197 -26.20 19.19 -2.04
C GLN A 197 -24.71 19.35 -2.38
N ILE A 198 -23.82 18.91 -1.48
CA ILE A 198 -22.37 18.92 -1.67
C ILE A 198 -21.99 17.77 -2.61
N LYS A 199 -21.19 18.06 -3.65
CA LYS A 199 -20.67 17.03 -4.54
C LYS A 199 -19.59 16.22 -3.82
N ILE A 200 -19.71 14.89 -3.87
CA ILE A 200 -18.78 13.97 -3.21
C ILE A 200 -17.71 13.56 -4.21
N SER A 201 -16.46 13.78 -3.86
CA SER A 201 -15.28 13.31 -4.60
C SER A 201 -14.51 12.34 -3.73
N MET A 202 -14.06 11.20 -4.30
CA MET A 202 -13.25 10.23 -3.58
C MET A 202 -12.00 9.89 -4.38
N ASP A 203 -10.85 9.88 -3.69
CA ASP A 203 -9.57 9.54 -4.29
C ASP A 203 -9.56 8.09 -4.74
N GLY A 204 -8.93 7.84 -5.88
CA GLY A 204 -8.73 6.49 -6.38
C GLY A 204 -7.76 5.69 -5.48
N LYS A 205 -7.92 4.36 -5.45
CA LYS A 205 -7.03 3.47 -4.72
C LYS A 205 -5.58 3.67 -5.18
N GLY A 206 -4.71 4.17 -4.27
CA GLY A 206 -3.30 4.43 -4.55
C GLY A 206 -2.95 5.85 -5.04
N CYS A 207 -3.90 6.76 -5.15
CA CYS A 207 -3.70 8.17 -5.48
C CYS A 207 -3.37 8.99 -4.21
N TRP A 208 -2.22 8.71 -3.59
CA TRP A 208 -1.77 9.38 -2.37
C TRP A 208 -1.43 10.88 -2.55
N MET A 209 -1.15 11.31 -3.78
CA MET A 209 -0.78 12.70 -4.07
C MET A 209 -1.91 13.70 -3.82
N ASP A 210 -3.15 13.25 -3.85
CA ASP A 210 -4.31 14.11 -3.71
C ASP A 210 -4.64 14.41 -2.23
N ASN A 211 -4.19 13.54 -1.30
CA ASN A 211 -4.31 13.74 0.16
C ASN A 211 -3.10 14.41 0.82
N VAL A 212 -2.00 14.60 0.09
CA VAL A 212 -0.75 15.22 0.62
C VAL A 212 -1.01 16.58 1.28
N PHE A 213 -2.04 17.29 0.88
CA PHE A 213 -2.35 18.60 1.42
C PHE A 213 -3.04 18.56 2.79
N VAL A 214 -3.70 17.48 3.14
CA VAL A 214 -4.31 17.27 4.46
C VAL A 214 -3.32 16.60 5.40
N GLU A 215 -2.40 15.77 4.85
CA GLU A 215 -1.38 15.03 5.62
C GLU A 215 -0.20 15.92 6.07
N ARG A 216 0.00 17.09 5.51
CA ARG A 216 1.05 18.06 5.83
C ARG A 216 0.55 19.21 6.69
#